data_9b841f1d374ae075b13703b43e8ccd7a
#
_entry.id   9b841f1d374ae075b13703b43e8ccd7a
#
_cell.length_a   1.000
_cell.length_b   1.000
_cell.length_c   1.000
_cell.angle_alpha   90.00
_cell.angle_beta   90.00
_cell.angle_gamma   90.00
#
_symmetry.space_group_name_H-M   'P 1'
#
loop_
_entity.id
_entity.type
_entity.pdbx_description
1 polymer ?
#
loop_
_entity_poly.entity_id
_entity_poly.type
_entity_poly.pdbx_seq_one_letter_code
_entity_poly.pdbx_strand_id
1 'polypeptide(L)'
;VSDSEVPVRQEDLSTYARIRNAALQGFAAKGVAATSIRDVAAAAGVSPGLVQHHFGTKSGLREAVDEYVIAVAVETFRDLVRDGAVAWDAMGDTVTSWVGDNATAVRYLARGLAEGDEGAAKIFDALIEIAGTRWLDPLDRDGRLRTDTDRDWAAIHVVLFNLACVFFEPAISRHLPGPFFSPDQLQRWNTATTELYRRGLST
;
A
#
# COMPACT_ATOMS: atom_id res chain seq x y z
N VAL A 1 -5.27 38.53 -14.35
CA VAL A 1 -4.00 38.14 -13.74
C VAL A 1 -3.79 36.68 -14.13
N SER A 2 -2.86 36.45 -15.05
CA SER A 2 -2.52 35.14 -15.58
C SER A 2 -1.64 34.44 -14.54
N ASP A 3 -2.13 33.37 -13.95
CA ASP A 3 -1.31 32.43 -13.15
C ASP A 3 -0.33 31.77 -14.12
N SER A 4 0.91 32.23 -14.10
CA SER A 4 2.00 31.61 -14.82
C SER A 4 2.42 30.35 -14.02
N GLU A 5 1.89 29.18 -14.38
CA GLU A 5 2.43 27.91 -13.91
C GLU A 5 3.92 27.84 -14.32
N VAL A 6 4.79 27.93 -13.33
CA VAL A 6 6.23 27.73 -13.52
C VAL A 6 6.42 26.25 -13.85
N PRO A 7 6.98 25.87 -15.01
CA PRO A 7 7.16 24.47 -15.36
C PRO A 7 8.09 23.79 -14.32
N VAL A 8 7.57 22.74 -13.66
CA VAL A 8 8.33 21.94 -12.70
C VAL A 8 9.45 21.22 -13.44
N ARG A 9 10.70 21.45 -13.04
CA ARG A 9 11.87 20.80 -13.66
C ARG A 9 11.90 19.32 -13.31
N GLN A 10 12.34 18.49 -14.24
CA GLN A 10 12.46 17.04 -14.05
C GLN A 10 13.38 16.67 -12.87
N GLU A 11 14.41 17.48 -12.60
CA GLU A 11 15.32 17.34 -11.45
C GLU A 11 14.58 17.58 -10.11
N ASP A 12 13.62 18.50 -10.08
CA ASP A 12 12.83 18.80 -8.89
C ASP A 12 11.85 17.65 -8.59
N LEU A 13 11.26 17.05 -9.61
CA LEU A 13 10.42 15.84 -9.46
C LEU A 13 11.22 14.66 -8.90
N SER A 14 12.45 14.46 -9.37
CA SER A 14 13.32 13.39 -8.87
C SER A 14 13.75 13.65 -7.42
N THR A 15 14.01 14.88 -7.06
CA THR A 15 14.37 15.30 -5.70
C THR A 15 13.20 15.20 -4.75
N TYR A 16 12.00 15.64 -5.16
CA TYR A 16 10.77 15.45 -4.41
C TYR A 16 10.52 13.95 -4.08
N ALA A 17 10.58 13.10 -5.10
CA ALA A 17 10.39 11.65 -4.91
C ALA A 17 11.46 11.03 -3.99
N ARG A 18 12.71 11.46 -4.11
CA ARG A 18 13.82 10.99 -3.26
C ARG A 18 13.62 11.35 -1.80
N ILE A 19 13.21 12.60 -1.50
CA ILE A 19 12.91 13.06 -0.14
C ILE A 19 11.70 12.28 0.42
N ARG A 20 10.61 12.18 -0.34
CA ARG A 20 9.42 11.43 0.04
C ARG A 20 9.74 9.97 0.36
N ASN A 21 10.52 9.30 -0.46
CA ASN A 21 10.91 7.90 -0.26
C ASN A 21 11.81 7.73 0.98
N ALA A 22 12.73 8.67 1.24
CA ALA A 22 13.54 8.68 2.45
C ALA A 22 12.67 8.89 3.70
N ALA A 23 11.65 9.74 3.62
CA ALA A 23 10.67 9.93 4.70
C ALA A 23 9.87 8.65 4.94
N LEU A 24 9.35 8.00 3.91
CA LEU A 24 8.63 6.74 4.00
C LEU A 24 9.47 5.67 4.70
N GLN A 25 10.75 5.53 4.35
CA GLN A 25 11.66 4.59 5.01
C GLN A 25 11.85 4.92 6.50
N GLY A 26 12.09 6.19 6.82
CA GLY A 26 12.26 6.65 8.20
C GLY A 26 10.99 6.43 9.04
N PHE A 27 9.83 6.80 8.51
CA PHE A 27 8.53 6.64 9.17
C PHE A 27 8.18 5.16 9.37
N ALA A 28 8.42 4.30 8.39
CA ALA A 28 8.23 2.86 8.53
C ALA A 28 9.13 2.24 9.59
N ALA A 29 10.39 2.68 9.67
CA ALA A 29 11.38 2.10 10.58
C ALA A 29 11.24 2.59 12.04
N LYS A 30 11.01 3.89 12.25
CA LYS A 30 11.06 4.55 13.57
C LYS A 30 9.74 5.18 14.00
N GLY A 31 8.76 5.28 13.12
CA GLY A 31 7.53 6.05 13.30
C GLY A 31 7.68 7.51 12.90
N VAL A 32 6.54 8.16 12.67
CA VAL A 32 6.49 9.58 12.26
C VAL A 32 7.06 10.46 13.37
N ALA A 33 6.68 10.24 14.63
CA ALA A 33 7.11 11.06 15.76
C ALA A 33 8.64 11.09 15.90
N ALA A 34 9.31 9.93 15.82
CA ALA A 34 10.75 9.78 16.03
C ALA A 34 11.63 10.13 14.82
N THR A 35 11.05 10.41 13.66
CA THR A 35 11.81 10.77 12.44
C THR A 35 11.81 12.29 12.28
N SER A 36 12.97 12.93 12.28
CA SER A 36 13.10 14.39 12.09
C SER A 36 13.30 14.76 10.62
N ILE A 37 13.02 16.03 10.26
CA ILE A 37 13.34 16.59 8.93
C ILE A 37 14.84 16.47 8.63
N ARG A 38 15.71 16.59 9.65
CA ARG A 38 17.15 16.44 9.48
C ARG A 38 17.54 15.01 9.11
N ASP A 39 16.89 14.01 9.74
CA ASP A 39 17.12 12.58 9.42
C ASP A 39 16.72 12.29 7.96
N VAL A 40 15.56 12.80 7.55
CA VAL A 40 15.07 12.64 6.16
C VAL A 40 16.00 13.33 5.18
N ALA A 41 16.44 14.55 5.46
CA ALA A 41 17.37 15.28 4.62
C ALA A 41 18.69 14.54 4.43
N ALA A 42 19.26 14.04 5.54
CA ALA A 42 20.48 13.23 5.52
C ALA A 42 20.31 11.95 4.69
N ALA A 43 19.21 11.22 4.89
CA ALA A 43 18.90 9.99 4.14
C ALA A 43 18.66 10.25 2.65
N ALA A 44 18.06 11.41 2.30
CA ALA A 44 17.82 11.82 0.91
C ALA A 44 19.06 12.46 0.24
N GLY A 45 20.13 12.73 0.98
CA GLY A 45 21.31 13.42 0.46
C GLY A 45 21.05 14.87 0.06
N VAL A 46 20.21 15.59 0.85
CA VAL A 46 19.83 16.99 0.60
C VAL A 46 19.96 17.84 1.86
N SER A 47 19.83 19.17 1.73
CA SER A 47 19.78 20.05 2.89
C SER A 47 18.38 20.01 3.55
N PRO A 48 18.28 20.25 4.88
CA PRO A 48 16.98 20.40 5.55
C PRO A 48 16.13 21.53 4.97
N GLY A 49 16.74 22.62 4.51
CA GLY A 49 16.07 23.73 3.83
C GLY A 49 15.39 23.30 2.53
N LEU A 50 15.99 22.37 1.78
CA LEU A 50 15.39 21.85 0.55
C LEU A 50 14.18 20.94 0.86
N VAL A 51 14.22 20.16 1.93
CA VAL A 51 13.04 19.42 2.40
C VAL A 51 11.89 20.36 2.75
N GLN A 52 12.20 21.46 3.49
CA GLN A 52 11.19 22.46 3.84
C GLN A 52 10.68 23.23 2.62
N HIS A 53 11.54 23.47 1.62
CA HIS A 53 11.11 24.10 0.37
C HIS A 53 10.05 23.26 -0.37
N HIS A 54 10.24 21.94 -0.44
CA HIS A 54 9.31 21.04 -1.16
C HIS A 54 8.04 20.72 -0.36
N PHE A 55 8.13 20.57 0.96
CA PHE A 55 7.05 20.01 1.77
C PHE A 55 6.55 20.96 2.88
N GLY A 56 7.18 22.12 3.05
CA GLY A 56 6.85 23.08 4.09
C GLY A 56 7.16 22.57 5.50
N THR A 57 6.35 21.64 5.98
CA THR A 57 6.41 21.10 7.33
C THR A 57 6.59 19.58 7.34
N LYS A 58 6.86 19.02 8.51
CA LYS A 58 6.86 17.57 8.72
C LYS A 58 5.46 16.96 8.44
N SER A 59 4.39 17.70 8.72
CA SER A 59 3.01 17.29 8.39
C SER A 59 2.82 17.20 6.88
N GLY A 60 3.22 18.25 6.12
CA GLY A 60 3.12 18.22 4.66
C GLY A 60 3.98 17.14 4.01
N LEU A 61 5.16 16.85 4.57
CA LEU A 61 5.97 15.71 4.12
C LEU A 61 5.27 14.38 4.39
N ARG A 62 4.59 14.25 5.53
CA ARG A 62 3.80 13.09 5.86
C ARG A 62 2.60 12.92 4.93
N GLU A 63 1.83 13.98 4.71
CA GLU A 63 0.71 13.98 3.77
C GLU A 63 1.14 13.50 2.38
N ALA A 64 2.28 13.97 1.88
CA ALA A 64 2.84 13.50 0.61
C ALA A 64 3.25 12.02 0.62
N VAL A 65 3.64 11.46 1.77
CA VAL A 65 3.87 10.02 1.93
C VAL A 65 2.56 9.26 1.92
N ASP A 66 1.54 9.73 2.65
CA ASP A 66 0.21 9.12 2.70
C ASP A 66 -0.44 9.06 1.30
N GLU A 67 -0.45 10.19 0.59
CA GLU A 67 -0.94 10.28 -0.80
C GLU A 67 -0.20 9.33 -1.74
N TYR A 68 1.11 9.22 -1.60
CA TYR A 68 1.90 8.30 -2.41
C TYR A 68 1.55 6.85 -2.15
N VAL A 69 1.38 6.44 -0.90
CA VAL A 69 1.02 5.07 -0.54
C VAL A 69 -0.36 4.71 -1.11
N ILE A 70 -1.34 5.62 -1.01
CA ILE A 70 -2.66 5.45 -1.62
C ILE A 70 -2.55 5.36 -3.15
N ALA A 71 -1.82 6.28 -3.78
CA ALA A 71 -1.67 6.30 -5.24
C ALA A 71 -1.03 5.02 -5.78
N VAL A 72 -0.01 4.50 -5.11
CA VAL A 72 0.63 3.23 -5.49
C VAL A 72 -0.35 2.06 -5.37
N ALA A 73 -1.16 2.02 -4.32
CA ALA A 73 -2.19 1.00 -4.17
C ALA A 73 -3.25 1.09 -5.29
N VAL A 74 -3.80 2.29 -5.52
CA VAL A 74 -4.80 2.53 -6.59
C VAL A 74 -4.26 2.12 -7.96
N GLU A 75 -3.02 2.50 -8.28
CA GLU A 75 -2.40 2.17 -9.57
C GLU A 75 -2.22 0.66 -9.75
N THR A 76 -1.67 0.00 -8.71
CA THR A 76 -1.42 -1.44 -8.75
C THR A 76 -2.70 -2.24 -8.95
N PHE A 77 -3.78 -1.82 -8.29
CA PHE A 77 -5.07 -2.51 -8.38
C PHE A 77 -5.99 -2.01 -9.51
N ARG A 78 -5.51 -1.07 -10.34
CA ARG A 78 -6.28 -0.54 -11.47
C ARG A 78 -6.66 -1.62 -12.48
N ASP A 79 -5.73 -2.52 -12.79
CA ASP A 79 -5.84 -3.50 -13.87
C ASP A 79 -6.33 -4.88 -13.43
N LEU A 80 -6.84 -4.99 -12.18
CA LEU A 80 -7.37 -6.28 -11.68
C LEU A 80 -8.63 -6.75 -12.40
N VAL A 81 -9.38 -5.82 -12.99
CA VAL A 81 -10.54 -6.13 -13.82
C VAL A 81 -10.13 -5.99 -15.29
N ARG A 82 -9.98 -7.11 -15.98
CA ARG A 82 -9.78 -7.14 -17.42
C ARG A 82 -11.06 -7.65 -18.09
N ASP A 83 -11.50 -6.96 -19.13
CA ASP A 83 -12.70 -7.34 -19.93
C ASP A 83 -13.96 -7.54 -19.07
N GLY A 84 -14.09 -6.79 -17.97
CA GLY A 84 -15.24 -6.84 -17.08
C GLY A 84 -15.24 -8.01 -16.08
N ALA A 85 -14.26 -8.91 -16.13
CA ALA A 85 -14.18 -10.06 -15.21
C ALA A 85 -13.00 -9.95 -14.25
N VAL A 86 -13.20 -10.39 -13.00
CA VAL A 86 -12.11 -10.55 -12.03
C VAL A 86 -11.28 -11.77 -12.43
N ALA A 87 -10.03 -11.53 -12.81
CA ALA A 87 -9.07 -12.58 -13.10
C ALA A 87 -8.41 -13.03 -11.78
N TRP A 88 -8.92 -14.12 -11.18
CA TRP A 88 -8.42 -14.63 -9.89
C TRP A 88 -6.90 -14.89 -9.88
N ASP A 89 -6.36 -15.46 -10.96
CA ASP A 89 -4.92 -15.74 -11.06
C ASP A 89 -4.11 -14.44 -11.12
N ALA A 90 -4.57 -13.45 -11.92
CA ALA A 90 -3.92 -12.14 -11.99
C ALA A 90 -4.03 -11.37 -10.67
N MET A 91 -5.11 -11.56 -9.90
CA MET A 91 -5.30 -10.92 -8.60
C MET A 91 -4.24 -11.34 -7.59
N GLY A 92 -4.01 -12.64 -7.46
CA GLY A 92 -3.01 -13.14 -6.54
C GLY A 92 -1.60 -12.68 -6.91
N ASP A 93 -1.25 -12.71 -8.20
CA ASP A 93 0.06 -12.22 -8.69
C ASP A 93 0.22 -10.72 -8.43
N THR A 94 -0.83 -9.92 -8.67
CA THR A 94 -0.82 -8.47 -8.44
C THR A 94 -0.62 -8.15 -6.96
N VAL A 95 -1.37 -8.81 -6.07
CA VAL A 95 -1.23 -8.60 -4.61
C VAL A 95 0.14 -9.04 -4.12
N THR A 96 0.64 -10.18 -4.59
CA THR A 96 1.95 -10.71 -4.20
C THR A 96 3.08 -9.79 -4.63
N SER A 97 3.04 -9.31 -5.87
CA SER A 97 4.00 -8.33 -6.39
C SER A 97 3.91 -7.03 -5.60
N TRP A 98 2.69 -6.51 -5.38
CA TRP A 98 2.51 -5.27 -4.62
C TRP A 98 3.07 -5.36 -3.20
N VAL A 99 2.80 -6.43 -2.49
CA VAL A 99 3.32 -6.66 -1.13
C VAL A 99 4.85 -6.78 -1.14
N GLY A 100 5.42 -7.50 -2.10
CA GLY A 100 6.87 -7.65 -2.25
C GLY A 100 7.57 -6.33 -2.57
N ASP A 101 7.05 -5.61 -3.56
CA ASP A 101 7.65 -4.36 -4.06
C ASP A 101 7.43 -3.18 -3.10
N ASN A 102 6.35 -3.21 -2.30
CA ASN A 102 5.95 -2.11 -1.43
C ASN A 102 6.01 -2.45 0.07
N ALA A 103 6.84 -3.41 0.48
CA ALA A 103 6.95 -3.84 1.88
C ALA A 103 7.20 -2.68 2.86
N THR A 104 7.91 -1.62 2.44
CA THR A 104 8.13 -0.42 3.27
C THR A 104 6.83 0.37 3.47
N ALA A 105 6.01 0.53 2.44
CA ALA A 105 4.72 1.21 2.53
C ALA A 105 3.75 0.44 3.44
N VAL A 106 3.73 -0.89 3.30
CA VAL A 106 2.90 -1.74 4.17
C VAL A 106 3.36 -1.69 5.63
N ARG A 107 4.67 -1.69 5.91
CA ARG A 107 5.20 -1.50 7.28
C ARG A 107 4.85 -0.13 7.84
N TYR A 108 4.93 0.92 7.03
CA TYR A 108 4.50 2.27 7.41
C TYR A 108 3.03 2.29 7.84
N LEU A 109 2.15 1.75 7.01
CA LEU A 109 0.72 1.64 7.28
C LEU A 109 0.44 0.82 8.56
N ALA A 110 1.05 -0.38 8.66
CA ALA A 110 0.85 -1.25 9.79
C ALA A 110 1.28 -0.61 11.12
N ARG A 111 2.41 0.10 11.12
CA ARG A 111 2.88 0.86 12.29
C ARG A 111 1.90 1.97 12.65
N GLY A 112 1.47 2.78 11.68
CA GLY A 112 0.55 3.88 11.92
C GLY A 112 -0.79 3.38 12.51
N LEU A 113 -1.34 2.29 11.96
CA LEU A 113 -2.56 1.67 12.50
C LEU A 113 -2.37 1.19 13.96
N ALA A 114 -1.23 0.57 14.27
CA ALA A 114 -0.92 0.13 15.62
C ALA A 114 -0.73 1.30 16.62
N GLU A 115 -0.31 2.45 16.14
CA GLU A 115 -0.13 3.69 16.91
C GLU A 115 -1.43 4.54 16.99
N GLY A 116 -2.52 4.11 16.32
CA GLY A 116 -3.81 4.84 16.30
C GLY A 116 -3.76 6.11 15.45
N ASP A 117 -2.95 6.11 14.41
CA ASP A 117 -2.66 7.26 13.58
C ASP A 117 -3.75 7.54 12.53
N GLU A 118 -4.27 8.77 12.48
CA GLU A 118 -5.37 9.16 11.57
C GLU A 118 -5.00 9.07 10.07
N GLY A 119 -3.74 9.33 9.70
CA GLY A 119 -3.31 9.18 8.31
C GLY A 119 -3.30 7.73 7.88
N ALA A 120 -2.80 6.83 8.75
CA ALA A 120 -2.86 5.39 8.50
C ALA A 120 -4.31 4.88 8.42
N ALA A 121 -5.22 5.41 9.24
CA ALA A 121 -6.65 5.08 9.13
C ALA A 121 -7.22 5.47 7.77
N LYS A 122 -6.91 6.66 7.24
CA LYS A 122 -7.35 7.10 5.89
C LYS A 122 -6.80 6.19 4.78
N ILE A 123 -5.54 5.74 4.89
CA ILE A 123 -4.97 4.79 3.93
C ILE A 123 -5.73 3.45 4.01
N PHE A 124 -6.02 2.98 5.21
CA PHE A 124 -6.78 1.75 5.42
C PHE A 124 -8.19 1.85 4.82
N ASP A 125 -8.89 2.96 5.04
CA ASP A 125 -10.22 3.23 4.47
C ASP A 125 -10.17 3.22 2.93
N ALA A 126 -9.14 3.83 2.32
CA ALA A 126 -8.94 3.80 0.88
C ALA A 126 -8.70 2.38 0.35
N LEU A 127 -7.96 1.53 1.08
CA LEU A 127 -7.77 0.13 0.71
C LEU A 127 -9.07 -0.67 0.79
N ILE A 128 -9.92 -0.43 1.78
CA ILE A 128 -11.26 -1.04 1.87
C ILE A 128 -12.12 -0.63 0.68
N GLU A 129 -12.13 0.65 0.31
CA GLU A 129 -12.84 1.15 -0.87
C GLU A 129 -12.34 0.48 -2.17
N ILE A 130 -11.01 0.36 -2.33
CA ILE A 130 -10.41 -0.36 -3.46
C ILE A 130 -10.87 -1.81 -3.49
N ALA A 131 -10.87 -2.51 -2.36
CA ALA A 131 -11.31 -3.91 -2.28
C ALA A 131 -12.79 -4.03 -2.67
N GLY A 132 -13.66 -3.14 -2.21
CA GLY A 132 -15.07 -3.10 -2.58
C GLY A 132 -15.27 -2.86 -4.07
N THR A 133 -14.71 -1.77 -4.59
CA THR A 133 -14.96 -1.29 -5.96
C THR A 133 -14.24 -2.11 -7.03
N ARG A 134 -13.05 -2.65 -6.75
CA ARG A 134 -12.24 -3.38 -7.74
C ARG A 134 -12.44 -4.88 -7.72
N TRP A 135 -12.95 -5.45 -6.62
CA TRP A 135 -13.12 -6.88 -6.48
C TRP A 135 -14.60 -7.28 -6.30
N LEU A 136 -15.24 -6.74 -5.26
CA LEU A 136 -16.58 -7.20 -4.90
C LEU A 136 -17.63 -6.71 -5.91
N ASP A 137 -17.58 -5.47 -6.36
CA ASP A 137 -18.53 -4.93 -7.33
C ASP A 137 -18.50 -5.65 -8.69
N PRO A 138 -17.33 -5.97 -9.28
CA PRO A 138 -17.29 -6.78 -10.49
C PRO A 138 -17.84 -8.20 -10.29
N LEU A 139 -17.51 -8.87 -9.16
CA LEU A 139 -18.03 -10.20 -8.85
C LEU A 139 -19.56 -10.19 -8.71
N ASP A 140 -20.11 -9.18 -8.06
CA ASP A 140 -21.54 -9.01 -7.86
C ASP A 140 -22.26 -8.73 -9.19
N ARG A 141 -21.72 -7.82 -9.99
CA ARG A 141 -22.24 -7.49 -11.33
C ARG A 141 -22.31 -8.71 -12.24
N ASP A 142 -21.31 -9.57 -12.15
CA ASP A 142 -21.22 -10.80 -12.95
C ASP A 142 -22.08 -11.96 -12.37
N GLY A 143 -22.76 -11.74 -11.24
CA GLY A 143 -23.53 -12.78 -10.53
C GLY A 143 -22.64 -13.89 -9.96
N ARG A 144 -21.36 -13.62 -9.75
CA ARG A 144 -20.36 -14.56 -9.23
C ARG A 144 -20.10 -14.41 -7.74
N LEU A 145 -20.51 -13.27 -7.13
CA LEU A 145 -20.43 -13.09 -5.70
C LEU A 145 -21.50 -13.97 -5.02
N ARG A 146 -21.11 -14.70 -4.00
CA ARG A 146 -22.07 -15.50 -3.21
C ARG A 146 -23.13 -14.59 -2.59
N THR A 147 -24.38 -14.97 -2.64
CA THR A 147 -25.52 -14.18 -2.17
C THR A 147 -25.58 -14.02 -0.63
N ASP A 148 -24.85 -14.88 0.10
CA ASP A 148 -24.73 -14.86 1.56
C ASP A 148 -23.46 -14.11 2.04
N THR A 149 -22.75 -13.43 1.14
CA THR A 149 -21.52 -12.69 1.48
C THR A 149 -21.87 -11.39 2.22
N ASP A 150 -21.32 -11.26 3.42
CA ASP A 150 -21.24 -9.96 4.10
C ASP A 150 -20.14 -9.13 3.42
N ARG A 151 -20.55 -8.13 2.64
CA ARG A 151 -19.66 -7.35 1.78
C ARG A 151 -18.65 -6.51 2.57
N ASP A 152 -19.08 -5.96 3.71
CA ASP A 152 -18.20 -5.13 4.53
C ASP A 152 -17.07 -5.99 5.12
N TRP A 153 -17.43 -7.14 5.69
CA TRP A 153 -16.44 -8.08 6.20
C TRP A 153 -15.58 -8.70 5.09
N ALA A 154 -16.12 -8.95 3.91
CA ALA A 154 -15.33 -9.46 2.80
C ALA A 154 -14.23 -8.45 2.38
N ALA A 155 -14.56 -7.17 2.24
CA ALA A 155 -13.59 -6.11 1.95
C ALA A 155 -12.53 -5.99 3.06
N ILE A 156 -12.96 -5.97 4.32
CA ILE A 156 -12.08 -5.92 5.49
C ILE A 156 -11.13 -7.12 5.52
N HIS A 157 -11.62 -8.34 5.32
CA HIS A 157 -10.80 -9.55 5.33
C HIS A 157 -9.74 -9.53 4.23
N VAL A 158 -10.08 -9.10 3.02
CA VAL A 158 -9.13 -8.97 1.92
C VAL A 158 -7.96 -8.07 2.31
N VAL A 159 -8.23 -6.89 2.88
CA VAL A 159 -7.20 -5.95 3.30
C VAL A 159 -6.39 -6.51 4.48
N LEU A 160 -7.06 -7.04 5.51
CA LEU A 160 -6.41 -7.55 6.71
C LEU A 160 -5.49 -8.73 6.42
N PHE A 161 -5.89 -9.72 5.62
CA PHE A 161 -5.06 -10.88 5.31
C PHE A 161 -3.77 -10.48 4.58
N ASN A 162 -3.84 -9.48 3.70
CA ASN A 162 -2.67 -8.99 2.98
C ASN A 162 -1.74 -8.17 3.91
N LEU A 163 -2.27 -7.28 4.72
CA LEU A 163 -1.48 -6.49 5.66
C LEU A 163 -0.87 -7.35 6.77
N ALA A 164 -1.62 -8.33 7.29
CA ALA A 164 -1.17 -9.19 8.37
C ALA A 164 0.07 -10.01 7.99
N CYS A 165 0.17 -10.49 6.74
CA CYS A 165 1.33 -11.23 6.27
C CYS A 165 2.62 -10.41 6.34
N VAL A 166 2.56 -9.11 6.04
CA VAL A 166 3.73 -8.22 6.13
C VAL A 166 3.99 -7.79 7.59
N PHE A 167 2.93 -7.50 8.33
CA PHE A 167 3.04 -7.08 9.73
C PHE A 167 3.66 -8.18 10.61
N PHE A 168 3.21 -9.41 10.41
CA PHE A 168 3.68 -10.58 11.18
C PHE A 168 4.78 -11.36 10.47
N GLU A 169 5.39 -10.81 9.41
CA GLU A 169 6.42 -11.48 8.60
C GLU A 169 7.49 -12.19 9.44
N PRO A 170 8.14 -11.55 10.45
CA PRO A 170 9.18 -12.23 11.23
C PRO A 170 8.65 -13.43 12.03
N ALA A 171 7.37 -13.41 12.42
CA ALA A 171 6.73 -14.53 13.09
C ALA A 171 6.34 -15.64 12.10
N ILE A 172 5.78 -15.26 10.96
CA ILE A 172 5.36 -16.18 9.90
C ILE A 172 6.57 -16.92 9.31
N SER A 173 7.66 -16.23 9.02
CA SER A 173 8.89 -16.81 8.46
C SER A 173 9.48 -17.94 9.31
N ARG A 174 9.25 -17.95 10.63
CA ARG A 174 9.67 -19.06 11.50
C ARG A 174 8.91 -20.37 11.26
N HIS A 175 7.76 -20.31 10.62
CA HIS A 175 6.90 -21.46 10.29
C HIS A 175 6.98 -21.88 8.82
N LEU A 176 7.82 -21.18 8.04
CA LEU A 176 8.02 -21.45 6.62
C LEU A 176 9.42 -22.07 6.39
N PRO A 177 9.62 -22.82 5.32
CA PRO A 177 10.92 -23.38 4.97
C PRO A 177 11.94 -22.34 4.49
N GLY A 178 11.54 -21.04 4.37
CA GLY A 178 12.39 -19.94 3.98
C GLY A 178 11.72 -18.59 4.31
N PRO A 179 12.43 -17.46 4.07
CA PRO A 179 11.88 -16.13 4.32
C PRO A 179 10.57 -15.88 3.56
N PHE A 180 9.58 -15.25 4.19
CA PHE A 180 8.27 -14.99 3.58
C PHE A 180 8.37 -14.26 2.23
N PHE A 181 9.27 -13.28 2.12
CA PHE A 181 9.49 -12.51 0.89
C PHE A 181 10.36 -13.22 -0.16
N SER A 182 10.73 -14.49 0.04
CA SER A 182 11.37 -15.25 -1.04
C SER A 182 10.35 -15.58 -2.14
N PRO A 183 10.78 -15.65 -3.43
CA PRO A 183 9.87 -15.91 -4.55
C PRO A 183 8.99 -17.15 -4.34
N ASP A 184 9.58 -18.25 -3.87
CA ASP A 184 8.84 -19.51 -3.63
C ASP A 184 7.76 -19.37 -2.55
N GLN A 185 8.04 -18.61 -1.47
CA GLN A 185 7.06 -18.43 -0.39
C GLN A 185 5.96 -17.46 -0.81
N LEU A 186 6.28 -16.41 -1.53
CA LEU A 186 5.29 -15.50 -2.12
C LEU A 186 4.36 -16.25 -3.09
N GLN A 187 4.90 -17.11 -3.95
CA GLN A 187 4.09 -17.94 -4.86
C GLN A 187 3.16 -18.88 -4.10
N ARG A 188 3.64 -19.55 -3.04
CA ARG A 188 2.81 -20.42 -2.20
C ARG A 188 1.72 -19.65 -1.48
N TRP A 189 2.05 -18.48 -0.93
CA TRP A 189 1.09 -17.61 -0.28
C TRP A 189 0.02 -17.13 -1.26
N ASN A 190 0.43 -16.68 -2.46
CA ASN A 190 -0.47 -16.30 -3.53
C ASN A 190 -1.49 -17.41 -3.84
N THR A 191 -1.00 -18.61 -4.12
CA THR A 191 -1.86 -19.75 -4.46
C THR A 191 -2.87 -20.05 -3.34
N ALA A 192 -2.41 -20.11 -2.09
CA ALA A 192 -3.27 -20.42 -0.94
C ALA A 192 -4.32 -19.31 -0.70
N THR A 193 -3.93 -18.06 -0.82
CA THR A 193 -4.82 -16.90 -0.58
C THR A 193 -5.86 -16.76 -1.71
N THR A 194 -5.44 -16.91 -2.96
CA THR A 194 -6.34 -16.88 -4.12
C THR A 194 -7.40 -17.97 -4.02
N GLU A 195 -7.00 -19.18 -3.66
CA GLU A 195 -7.94 -20.31 -3.52
C GLU A 195 -8.91 -20.09 -2.34
N LEU A 196 -8.44 -19.51 -1.24
CA LEU A 196 -9.30 -19.13 -0.10
C LEU A 196 -10.38 -18.14 -0.53
N TYR A 197 -10.00 -17.07 -1.24
CA TYR A 197 -10.95 -16.07 -1.70
C TYR A 197 -11.90 -16.62 -2.76
N ARG A 198 -11.39 -17.38 -3.71
CA ARG A 198 -12.20 -17.99 -4.76
C ARG A 198 -13.29 -18.89 -4.17
N ARG A 199 -12.96 -19.74 -3.20
CA ARG A 199 -13.93 -20.63 -2.55
C ARG A 199 -14.84 -19.92 -1.55
N GLY A 200 -14.36 -18.85 -0.91
CA GLY A 200 -15.09 -18.12 0.11
C GLY A 200 -16.05 -17.09 -0.45
N LEU A 201 -15.71 -16.43 -1.56
CA LEU A 201 -16.44 -15.27 -2.08
C LEU A 201 -17.18 -15.57 -3.40
N SER A 202 -16.76 -16.59 -4.16
CA SER A 202 -17.32 -16.88 -5.49
C SER A 202 -18.18 -18.15 -5.47
N THR A 203 -19.21 -18.13 -6.32
CA THR A 203 -20.04 -19.30 -6.64
C THR A 203 -19.39 -20.15 -7.73
#